data_23251e61652d296a4f3d942382999ed5
#
_entry.id   23251e61652d296a4f3d942382999ed5
#
_cell.length_a   1.000
_cell.length_b   1.000
_cell.length_c   1.000
_cell.angle_alpha   90.00
_cell.angle_beta   90.00
_cell.angle_gamma   90.00
#
_symmetry.space_group_name_H-M   'P 1'
#
loop_
_entity.id
_entity.type
_entity.pdbx_description
1 polymer ?
#
loop_
_entity_poly.entity_id
_entity_poly.type
_entity_poly.pdbx_seq_one_letter_code
_entity_poly.pdbx_strand_id
1 'polypeptide(L)'
;MSKETRKKKNPIAMICSVIGTILLIIVVAACIPLTVPKAMGYQLYTVVSGSMEPAIPVGSLVYIKYVEPKEIVEGDVIAFYGSDADGSIITHRVVSNSSAMGEFITKGDANEENDMNPVTYNQYMGKMVRSIPKIGGIVQTITGGSGKAAVGCVIGFAIVLEIIAAVLNRRLEDDEEE
;
A
#
# COMPACT_ATOMS: atom_id res chain seq x y z
N MET A 1 39.29 -32.17 21.92
CA MET A 1 38.39 -32.17 20.75
C MET A 1 36.97 -32.33 21.27
N SER A 2 36.27 -31.24 21.42
CA SER A 2 34.85 -31.24 21.86
C SER A 2 34.01 -31.75 20.68
N LYS A 3 33.33 -32.89 20.86
CA LYS A 3 32.29 -33.35 19.91
C LYS A 3 31.12 -32.39 20.01
N GLU A 4 30.92 -31.54 19.02
CA GLU A 4 29.67 -30.85 18.81
C GLU A 4 28.55 -31.89 18.62
N THR A 5 27.78 -32.15 19.64
CA THR A 5 26.58 -32.98 19.57
C THR A 5 25.56 -32.21 18.72
N ARG A 6 25.35 -32.66 17.49
CA ARG A 6 24.37 -32.14 16.54
C ARG A 6 22.99 -32.41 17.12
N LYS A 7 22.39 -31.37 17.78
CA LYS A 7 21.03 -31.43 18.36
C LYS A 7 20.05 -31.95 17.31
N LYS A 8 19.35 -33.04 17.58
CA LYS A 8 18.27 -33.55 16.74
C LYS A 8 17.10 -32.58 16.78
N LYS A 9 16.79 -31.97 15.66
CA LYS A 9 15.60 -31.11 15.54
C LYS A 9 14.39 -31.98 15.20
N ASN A 10 13.27 -31.71 15.86
CA ASN A 10 11.99 -32.35 15.51
C ASN A 10 11.57 -31.94 14.09
N PRO A 11 11.37 -32.88 13.15
CA PRO A 11 10.98 -32.53 11.78
C PRO A 11 9.65 -31.79 11.71
N ILE A 12 8.71 -32.08 12.61
CA ILE A 12 7.41 -31.40 12.68
C ILE A 12 7.61 -29.96 13.15
N ALA A 13 8.43 -29.74 14.19
CA ALA A 13 8.78 -28.41 14.67
C ALA A 13 9.44 -27.56 13.57
N MET A 14 10.34 -28.17 12.80
CA MET A 14 11.00 -27.49 11.69
C MET A 14 9.99 -27.06 10.60
N ILE A 15 9.05 -27.95 10.24
CA ILE A 15 8.00 -27.62 9.25
C ILE A 15 7.10 -26.48 9.77
N CYS A 16 6.65 -26.55 11.02
CA CYS A 16 5.82 -25.51 11.63
C CYS A 16 6.53 -24.15 11.64
N SER A 17 7.81 -24.12 12.06
CA SER A 17 8.56 -22.87 12.09
C SER A 17 8.82 -22.31 10.69
N VAL A 18 9.16 -23.15 9.72
CA VAL A 18 9.34 -22.70 8.33
C VAL A 18 8.05 -22.07 7.76
N ILE A 19 6.91 -22.74 7.96
CA ILE A 19 5.61 -22.21 7.49
C ILE A 19 5.27 -20.92 8.22
N GLY A 20 5.38 -20.89 9.55
CA GLY A 20 5.11 -19.70 10.37
C GLY A 20 5.97 -18.50 9.93
N THR A 21 7.26 -18.72 9.78
CA THR A 21 8.20 -17.67 9.34
C THR A 21 7.88 -17.18 7.93
N ILE A 22 7.57 -18.07 6.97
CA ILE A 22 7.19 -17.67 5.60
C ILE A 22 5.92 -16.81 5.61
N LEU A 23 4.90 -17.20 6.38
CA LEU A 23 3.66 -16.43 6.52
C LEU A 23 3.94 -15.03 7.07
N LEU A 24 4.77 -14.91 8.10
CA LEU A 24 5.16 -13.60 8.67
C LEU A 24 5.92 -12.75 7.67
N ILE A 25 6.85 -13.33 6.92
CA ILE A 25 7.60 -12.62 5.87
C ILE A 25 6.65 -12.09 4.79
N ILE A 26 5.68 -12.90 4.34
CA ILE A 26 4.69 -12.48 3.34
C ILE A 26 3.86 -11.29 3.86
N VAL A 27 3.38 -11.35 5.10
CA VAL A 27 2.61 -10.25 5.72
C VAL A 27 3.45 -8.99 5.80
N VAL A 28 4.69 -9.09 6.30
CA VAL A 28 5.60 -7.93 6.40
C VAL A 28 5.87 -7.35 5.02
N ALA A 29 6.19 -8.17 4.02
CA ALA A 29 6.45 -7.74 2.65
C ALA A 29 5.23 -7.03 2.02
N ALA A 30 4.01 -7.48 2.31
CA ALA A 30 2.78 -6.85 1.86
C ALA A 30 2.51 -5.50 2.56
N CYS A 31 2.96 -5.34 3.80
CA CYS A 31 2.79 -4.08 4.55
C CYS A 31 3.78 -2.99 4.14
N ILE A 32 4.98 -3.34 3.69
CA ILE A 32 6.03 -2.36 3.33
C ILE A 32 5.54 -1.30 2.32
N PRO A 33 4.94 -1.65 1.16
CA PRO A 33 4.51 -0.67 0.16
C PRO A 33 3.37 0.24 0.62
N LEU A 34 2.70 -0.10 1.73
CA LEU A 34 1.61 0.67 2.31
C LEU A 34 2.06 1.57 3.46
N THR A 35 3.00 1.09 4.29
CA THR A 35 3.41 1.76 5.52
C THR A 35 4.59 2.70 5.30
N VAL A 36 5.61 2.25 4.55
CA VAL A 36 6.82 3.05 4.32
C VAL A 36 6.52 4.35 3.56
N PRO A 37 5.76 4.35 2.44
CA PRO A 37 5.43 5.60 1.78
C PRO A 37 4.61 6.54 2.66
N LYS A 38 3.65 6.03 3.45
CA LYS A 38 2.90 6.86 4.40
C LYS A 38 3.81 7.53 5.43
N ALA A 39 4.79 6.80 5.98
CA ALA A 39 5.78 7.35 6.90
C ALA A 39 6.69 8.42 6.24
N MET A 40 6.83 8.36 4.90
CA MET A 40 7.56 9.35 4.10
C MET A 40 6.66 10.53 3.63
N GLY A 41 5.43 10.64 4.12
CA GLY A 41 4.50 11.73 3.80
C GLY A 41 3.70 11.54 2.50
N TYR A 42 3.67 10.32 1.92
CA TYR A 42 2.80 10.04 0.78
C TYR A 42 1.38 9.68 1.26
N GLN A 43 0.39 10.12 0.48
CA GLN A 43 -0.99 9.67 0.59
C GLN A 43 -1.24 8.61 -0.50
N LEU A 44 -2.00 7.57 -0.16
CA LEU A 44 -2.26 6.44 -1.05
C LEU A 44 -3.75 6.35 -1.33
N TYR A 45 -4.11 6.29 -2.62
CA TYR A 45 -5.49 6.17 -3.07
C TYR A 45 -5.63 5.07 -4.13
N THR A 46 -6.82 4.47 -4.18
CA THR A 46 -7.18 3.53 -5.24
C THR A 46 -8.01 4.25 -6.29
N VAL A 47 -7.63 4.14 -7.54
CA VAL A 47 -8.35 4.69 -8.68
C VAL A 47 -9.63 3.89 -8.91
N VAL A 48 -10.77 4.59 -8.90
CA VAL A 48 -12.10 3.97 -9.04
C VAL A 48 -12.81 4.36 -10.33
N SER A 49 -12.32 5.37 -11.06
CA SER A 49 -12.89 5.84 -12.32
C SER A 49 -11.89 5.74 -13.48
N GLY A 50 -12.38 5.67 -14.72
CA GLY A 50 -11.56 5.53 -15.92
C GLY A 50 -11.11 6.86 -16.54
N SER A 51 -11.32 8.00 -15.90
CA SER A 51 -11.00 9.33 -16.49
C SER A 51 -9.52 9.52 -16.86
N MET A 52 -8.63 8.72 -16.26
CA MET A 52 -7.19 8.75 -16.54
C MET A 52 -6.69 7.56 -17.36
N GLU A 53 -7.59 6.78 -17.94
CA GLU A 53 -7.20 5.72 -18.88
C GLU A 53 -6.71 6.30 -20.22
N PRO A 54 -5.76 5.64 -20.89
CA PRO A 54 -5.09 4.40 -20.47
C PRO A 54 -3.90 4.57 -19.54
N ALA A 55 -3.49 5.81 -19.24
CA ALA A 55 -2.27 6.09 -18.46
C ALA A 55 -2.35 5.57 -17.00
N ILE A 56 -3.52 5.67 -16.37
CA ILE A 56 -3.77 5.18 -15.02
C ILE A 56 -5.06 4.37 -15.03
N PRO A 57 -4.97 3.03 -15.20
CA PRO A 57 -6.16 2.17 -15.25
C PRO A 57 -6.93 2.13 -13.92
N VAL A 58 -8.23 1.86 -14.00
CA VAL A 58 -9.06 1.57 -12.82
C VAL A 58 -8.44 0.43 -12.00
N GLY A 59 -8.50 0.55 -10.67
CA GLY A 59 -7.88 -0.39 -9.73
C GLY A 59 -6.39 -0.16 -9.50
N SER A 60 -5.80 0.91 -10.04
CA SER A 60 -4.42 1.31 -9.73
C SER A 60 -4.33 1.86 -8.31
N LEU A 61 -3.19 1.60 -7.65
CA LEU A 61 -2.79 2.30 -6.43
C LEU A 61 -1.93 3.49 -6.83
N VAL A 62 -2.32 4.70 -6.41
CA VAL A 62 -1.58 5.94 -6.68
C VAL A 62 -0.95 6.50 -5.42
N TYR A 63 0.26 7.01 -5.55
CA TYR A 63 1.05 7.63 -4.50
C TYR A 63 1.08 9.13 -4.75
N ILE A 64 0.45 9.89 -3.87
CA ILE A 64 0.35 11.35 -3.93
C ILE A 64 1.30 11.95 -2.89
N LYS A 65 2.11 12.91 -3.30
CA LYS A 65 3.00 13.66 -2.42
C LYS A 65 2.70 15.15 -2.54
N TYR A 66 2.61 15.84 -1.41
CA TYR A 66 2.49 17.29 -1.44
C TYR A 66 3.76 17.91 -2.01
N VAL A 67 3.56 18.78 -2.97
CA VAL A 67 4.57 19.65 -3.60
C VAL A 67 3.91 21.02 -3.67
N GLU A 68 4.67 22.09 -3.54
CA GLU A 68 4.11 23.45 -3.63
C GLU A 68 3.36 23.64 -4.96
N PRO A 69 2.12 24.16 -4.93
CA PRO A 69 1.30 24.32 -6.15
C PRO A 69 2.01 25.08 -7.27
N LYS A 70 2.86 26.05 -6.92
CA LYS A 70 3.63 26.85 -7.89
C LYS A 70 4.71 26.07 -8.63
N GLU A 71 5.13 24.92 -8.08
CA GLU A 71 6.14 24.03 -8.69
C GLU A 71 5.52 23.01 -9.63
N ILE A 72 4.19 22.91 -9.65
CA ILE A 72 3.45 22.01 -10.54
C ILE A 72 3.51 22.56 -11.96
N VAL A 73 3.91 21.72 -12.90
CA VAL A 73 4.04 22.06 -14.31
C VAL A 73 2.99 21.36 -15.17
N GLU A 74 2.80 21.85 -16.39
CA GLU A 74 1.97 21.19 -17.40
C GLU A 74 2.41 19.74 -17.62
N GLY A 75 1.42 18.82 -17.72
CA GLY A 75 1.64 17.39 -17.85
C GLY A 75 1.73 16.64 -16.52
N ASP A 76 1.93 17.32 -15.38
CA ASP A 76 1.86 16.68 -14.07
C ASP A 76 0.46 16.17 -13.79
N VAL A 77 0.37 15.03 -13.10
CA VAL A 77 -0.91 14.51 -12.61
C VAL A 77 -1.05 14.91 -11.16
N ILE A 78 -2.17 15.55 -10.82
CA ILE A 78 -2.46 16.03 -9.46
C ILE A 78 -3.71 15.37 -8.90
N ALA A 79 -3.76 15.24 -7.57
CA ALA A 79 -4.95 14.89 -6.82
C ALA A 79 -5.54 16.13 -6.17
N PHE A 80 -6.85 16.27 -6.18
CA PHE A 80 -7.56 17.40 -5.61
C PHE A 80 -8.97 17.00 -5.15
N TYR A 81 -9.56 17.79 -4.27
CA TYR A 81 -10.94 17.62 -3.84
C TYR A 81 -11.90 18.11 -4.94
N GLY A 82 -12.82 17.23 -5.34
CA GLY A 82 -13.92 17.61 -6.24
C GLY A 82 -14.80 18.71 -5.65
N SER A 83 -15.52 19.40 -6.53
CA SER A 83 -16.48 20.46 -6.13
C SER A 83 -17.74 19.88 -5.47
N ASP A 84 -17.95 18.58 -5.58
CA ASP A 84 -19.15 17.91 -5.09
C ASP A 84 -19.14 17.79 -3.56
N ALA A 85 -20.31 17.88 -2.96
CA ALA A 85 -20.48 17.85 -1.50
C ALA A 85 -20.10 16.51 -0.85
N ASP A 86 -19.79 15.49 -1.64
CA ASP A 86 -19.37 14.15 -1.19
C ASP A 86 -17.89 14.05 -0.81
N GLY A 87 -17.08 15.09 -1.07
CA GLY A 87 -15.66 15.10 -0.77
C GLY A 87 -14.85 14.14 -1.63
N SER A 88 -15.31 13.85 -2.85
CA SER A 88 -14.61 12.96 -3.79
C SER A 88 -13.22 13.49 -4.10
N ILE A 89 -12.26 12.56 -4.23
CA ILE A 89 -10.88 12.87 -4.65
C ILE A 89 -10.75 12.53 -6.13
N ILE A 90 -10.39 13.55 -6.91
CA ILE A 90 -10.20 13.46 -8.35
C ILE A 90 -8.70 13.48 -8.65
N THR A 91 -8.30 12.73 -9.66
CA THR A 91 -6.92 12.71 -10.14
C THR A 91 -6.94 13.00 -11.62
N HIS A 92 -6.45 14.17 -12.05
CA HIS A 92 -6.39 14.60 -13.45
C HIS A 92 -5.03 15.21 -13.79
N ARG A 93 -4.77 15.38 -15.09
CA ARG A 93 -3.55 15.97 -15.62
C ARG A 93 -3.67 17.48 -15.72
N VAL A 94 -2.62 18.17 -15.32
CA VAL A 94 -2.52 19.63 -15.42
C VAL A 94 -2.29 20.01 -16.89
N VAL A 95 -3.18 20.83 -17.41
CA VAL A 95 -3.09 21.48 -18.73
C VAL A 95 -2.37 22.81 -18.60
N SER A 96 -2.69 23.58 -17.56
CA SER A 96 -1.99 24.81 -17.24
C SER A 96 -2.04 25.14 -15.75
N ASN A 97 -1.05 25.89 -15.27
CA ASN A 97 -0.96 26.36 -13.90
C ASN A 97 -0.86 27.90 -13.90
N SER A 98 -1.87 28.55 -13.37
CA SER A 98 -1.91 30.00 -13.21
C SER A 98 -1.55 30.40 -11.78
N SER A 99 -0.26 30.63 -11.51
CA SER A 99 0.19 31.08 -10.20
C SER A 99 -0.39 32.44 -9.78
N ALA A 100 -0.77 33.29 -10.76
CA ALA A 100 -1.37 34.60 -10.49
C ALA A 100 -2.82 34.45 -10.00
N MET A 101 -3.57 33.49 -10.51
CA MET A 101 -4.96 33.21 -10.12
C MET A 101 -5.06 32.19 -8.98
N GLY A 102 -3.99 31.44 -8.72
CA GLY A 102 -3.95 30.38 -7.73
C GLY A 102 -4.78 29.16 -8.12
N GLU A 103 -4.76 28.77 -9.41
CA GLU A 103 -5.59 27.71 -9.95
C GLU A 103 -4.90 26.91 -11.05
N PHE A 104 -5.38 25.68 -11.25
CA PHE A 104 -4.98 24.78 -12.33
C PHE A 104 -6.17 24.59 -13.30
N ILE A 105 -5.89 24.50 -14.59
CA ILE A 105 -6.77 23.86 -15.56
C ILE A 105 -6.33 22.41 -15.69
N THR A 106 -7.26 21.50 -15.51
CA THR A 106 -6.99 20.06 -15.52
C THR A 106 -7.83 19.34 -16.58
N LYS A 107 -7.42 18.11 -16.89
CA LYS A 107 -8.11 17.25 -17.84
C LYS A 107 -7.86 15.78 -17.50
N GLY A 108 -8.87 14.95 -17.54
CA GLY A 108 -8.71 13.50 -17.55
C GLY A 108 -8.13 13.02 -18.87
N ASP A 109 -7.20 12.06 -18.82
CA ASP A 109 -6.54 11.54 -20.05
C ASP A 109 -7.52 10.89 -21.04
N ALA A 110 -8.62 10.33 -20.53
CA ALA A 110 -9.70 9.75 -21.34
C ALA A 110 -10.73 10.78 -21.81
N ASN A 111 -10.70 12.01 -21.34
CA ASN A 111 -11.68 13.04 -21.68
C ASN A 111 -11.25 13.78 -22.96
N GLU A 112 -12.23 14.25 -23.75
CA GLU A 112 -11.93 15.05 -24.95
C GLU A 112 -11.64 16.51 -24.60
N GLU A 113 -12.32 17.06 -23.57
CA GLU A 113 -12.27 18.45 -23.17
C GLU A 113 -11.62 18.62 -21.78
N ASN A 114 -11.17 19.83 -21.49
CA ASN A 114 -10.70 20.23 -20.17
C ASN A 114 -11.86 20.18 -19.16
N ASP A 115 -11.51 20.06 -17.88
CA ASP A 115 -12.48 20.14 -16.79
C ASP A 115 -13.14 21.53 -16.81
N MET A 116 -14.47 21.56 -16.63
CA MET A 116 -15.26 22.79 -16.74
C MET A 116 -14.86 23.82 -15.67
N ASN A 117 -14.51 23.36 -14.49
CA ASN A 117 -14.16 24.22 -13.36
C ASN A 117 -12.66 24.15 -13.10
N PRO A 118 -11.95 25.30 -13.00
CA PRO A 118 -10.57 25.34 -12.55
C PRO A 118 -10.45 24.76 -11.13
N VAL A 119 -9.32 24.10 -10.86
CA VAL A 119 -8.97 23.57 -9.55
C VAL A 119 -8.18 24.61 -8.80
N THR A 120 -8.76 25.16 -7.72
CA THR A 120 -8.06 26.14 -6.88
C THR A 120 -6.95 25.47 -6.06
N TYR A 121 -5.93 26.23 -5.68
CA TYR A 121 -4.85 25.74 -4.81
C TYR A 121 -5.36 25.22 -3.46
N ASN A 122 -6.52 25.68 -2.98
CA ASN A 122 -7.15 25.20 -1.74
C ASN A 122 -7.72 23.78 -1.90
N GLN A 123 -8.09 23.36 -3.10
CA GLN A 123 -8.59 22.01 -3.39
C GLN A 123 -7.44 21.02 -3.66
N TYR A 124 -6.27 21.55 -3.99
CA TYR A 124 -5.10 20.73 -4.33
C TYR A 124 -4.59 19.94 -3.13
N MET A 125 -4.32 18.67 -3.33
CA MET A 125 -3.82 17.74 -2.31
C MET A 125 -2.35 17.37 -2.52
N GLY A 126 -1.92 17.25 -3.78
CA GLY A 126 -0.57 16.85 -4.10
C GLY A 126 -0.40 16.33 -5.52
N LYS A 127 0.84 16.12 -5.90
CA LYS A 127 1.27 15.55 -7.19
C LYS A 127 1.33 14.03 -7.10
N MET A 128 0.83 13.35 -8.13
CA MET A 128 1.04 11.92 -8.28
C MET A 128 2.50 11.63 -8.65
N VAL A 129 3.17 10.86 -7.82
CA VAL A 129 4.57 10.47 -8.03
C VAL A 129 4.68 9.11 -8.71
N ARG A 130 3.75 8.20 -8.40
CA ARG A 130 3.76 6.83 -8.92
C ARG A 130 2.35 6.25 -8.96
N SER A 131 2.09 5.40 -9.94
CA SER A 131 0.94 4.51 -9.96
C SER A 131 1.39 3.06 -10.13
N ILE A 132 0.66 2.13 -9.51
CA ILE A 132 0.87 0.68 -9.64
C ILE A 132 -0.46 0.07 -10.07
N PRO A 133 -0.58 -0.41 -11.33
CA PRO A 133 -1.82 -0.98 -11.84
C PRO A 133 -2.25 -2.22 -11.06
N LYS A 134 -3.56 -2.45 -10.93
CA LYS A 134 -4.19 -3.66 -10.36
C LYS A 134 -3.97 -3.89 -8.85
N ILE A 135 -3.07 -3.16 -8.20
CA ILE A 135 -2.76 -3.34 -6.77
C ILE A 135 -3.78 -2.64 -5.86
N GLY A 136 -4.43 -1.58 -6.34
CA GLY A 136 -5.37 -0.79 -5.54
C GLY A 136 -6.54 -1.62 -5.00
N GLY A 137 -7.13 -2.49 -5.80
CA GLY A 137 -8.21 -3.38 -5.35
C GLY A 137 -7.77 -4.35 -4.25
N ILE A 138 -6.57 -4.92 -4.37
CA ILE A 138 -5.98 -5.79 -3.34
C ILE A 138 -5.76 -4.99 -2.04
N VAL A 139 -5.20 -3.79 -2.16
CA VAL A 139 -4.98 -2.88 -1.01
C VAL A 139 -6.30 -2.55 -0.33
N GLN A 140 -7.33 -2.18 -1.09
CA GLN A 140 -8.65 -1.86 -0.56
C GLN A 140 -9.26 -3.06 0.19
N THR A 141 -9.12 -4.27 -0.36
CA THR A 141 -9.57 -5.50 0.28
C THR A 141 -8.83 -5.74 1.60
N ILE A 142 -7.51 -5.65 1.61
CA ILE A 142 -6.66 -5.92 2.80
C ILE A 142 -6.86 -4.84 3.88
N THR A 143 -7.03 -3.57 3.49
CA THR A 143 -7.20 -2.46 4.44
C THR A 143 -8.64 -2.26 4.89
N GLY A 144 -9.61 -2.90 4.25
CA GLY A 144 -11.02 -2.95 4.67
C GLY A 144 -11.21 -3.70 5.98
N GLY A 145 -12.40 -3.62 6.58
CA GLY A 145 -12.69 -4.23 7.87
C GLY A 145 -12.46 -5.75 7.90
N SER A 146 -13.00 -6.47 6.90
CA SER A 146 -12.81 -7.92 6.74
C SER A 146 -11.37 -8.30 6.44
N GLY A 147 -10.65 -7.51 5.65
CA GLY A 147 -9.25 -7.74 5.32
C GLY A 147 -8.33 -7.59 6.53
N LYS A 148 -8.53 -6.58 7.36
CA LYS A 148 -7.79 -6.42 8.63
C LYS A 148 -7.98 -7.63 9.54
N ALA A 149 -9.21 -8.14 9.65
CA ALA A 149 -9.49 -9.34 10.44
C ALA A 149 -8.77 -10.57 9.85
N ALA A 150 -8.81 -10.76 8.54
CA ALA A 150 -8.11 -11.86 7.87
C ALA A 150 -6.60 -11.81 8.07
N VAL A 151 -5.98 -10.63 7.93
CA VAL A 151 -4.54 -10.44 8.21
C VAL A 151 -4.23 -10.75 9.67
N GLY A 152 -5.07 -10.30 10.62
CA GLY A 152 -4.93 -10.63 12.04
C GLY A 152 -5.00 -12.14 12.30
N CYS A 153 -5.91 -12.87 11.65
CA CYS A 153 -5.98 -14.32 11.73
C CYS A 153 -4.73 -15.03 11.19
N VAL A 154 -4.18 -14.56 10.05
CA VAL A 154 -2.95 -15.10 9.48
C VAL A 154 -1.76 -14.89 10.42
N ILE A 155 -1.63 -13.71 11.01
CA ILE A 155 -0.57 -13.40 12.00
C ILE A 155 -0.74 -14.31 13.23
N GLY A 156 -1.96 -14.40 13.78
CA GLY A 156 -2.24 -15.25 14.94
C GLY A 156 -1.92 -16.72 14.68
N PHE A 157 -2.29 -17.23 13.50
CA PHE A 157 -1.97 -18.59 13.09
C PHE A 157 -0.45 -18.83 12.95
N ALA A 158 0.27 -17.88 12.35
CA ALA A 158 1.72 -17.97 12.22
C ALA A 158 2.41 -18.00 13.61
N ILE A 159 1.96 -17.16 14.55
CA ILE A 159 2.48 -17.16 15.93
C ILE A 159 2.21 -18.50 16.62
N VAL A 160 1.02 -19.08 16.45
CA VAL A 160 0.71 -20.40 17.02
C VAL A 160 1.64 -21.47 16.47
N LEU A 161 1.95 -21.45 15.16
CA LEU A 161 2.90 -22.39 14.57
C LEU A 161 4.31 -22.25 15.16
N GLU A 162 4.78 -21.03 15.38
CA GLU A 162 6.08 -20.77 16.01
C GLU A 162 6.11 -21.24 17.47
N ILE A 163 5.03 -21.03 18.23
CA ILE A 163 4.91 -21.52 19.61
C ILE A 163 4.94 -23.06 19.63
N ILE A 164 4.21 -23.74 18.75
CA ILE A 164 4.23 -25.20 18.62
C ILE A 164 5.64 -25.68 18.31
N ALA A 165 6.29 -25.06 17.36
CA ALA A 165 7.68 -25.38 17.00
C ALA A 165 8.64 -25.26 18.20
N ALA A 166 8.51 -24.17 18.95
CA ALA A 166 9.33 -23.92 20.13
C ALA A 166 9.10 -24.97 21.24
N VAL A 167 7.83 -25.31 21.52
CA VAL A 167 7.46 -26.32 22.54
C VAL A 167 7.96 -27.70 22.15
N LEU A 168 7.80 -28.10 20.87
CA LEU A 168 8.28 -29.41 20.39
C LEU A 168 9.80 -29.55 20.44
N ASN A 169 10.52 -28.48 20.16
CA ASN A 169 11.98 -28.48 20.25
C ASN A 169 12.46 -28.54 21.71
N ARG A 170 11.80 -27.84 22.63
CA ARG A 170 12.12 -27.91 24.07
C ARG A 170 11.94 -29.32 24.64
N ARG A 171 10.84 -29.99 24.32
CA ARG A 171 10.61 -31.37 24.80
C ARG A 171 11.68 -32.34 24.38
N LEU A 172 12.21 -32.19 23.15
CA LEU A 172 13.31 -33.04 22.71
C LEU A 172 14.64 -32.74 23.44
N GLU A 173 14.86 -31.48 23.86
CA GLU A 173 16.04 -31.12 24.66
C GLU A 173 15.94 -31.73 26.06
N ASP A 174 14.76 -31.70 26.68
CA ASP A 174 14.54 -32.29 28.02
C ASP A 174 14.71 -33.82 27.99
N ASP A 175 14.22 -34.51 26.92
CA ASP A 175 14.35 -35.97 26.74
C ASP A 175 15.81 -36.43 26.42
N GLU A 176 16.71 -35.56 25.97
CA GLU A 176 18.11 -35.86 25.71
C GLU A 176 19.02 -35.63 26.95
N GLU A 177 18.51 -34.92 27.98
CA GLU A 177 19.27 -34.64 29.23
C GLU A 177 18.97 -35.67 30.36
N GLU A 178 17.94 -36.53 30.24
CA GLU A 178 17.62 -37.63 31.16
C GLU A 178 18.32 -38.93 30.72
#